data_378f214075dd90a09edc21e4276b1694
#
_entry.id   378f214075dd90a09edc21e4276b1694
#
_cell.length_a   1.000
_cell.length_b   1.000
_cell.length_c   1.000
_cell.angle_alpha   90.00
_cell.angle_beta   90.00
_cell.angle_gamma   90.00
#
_symmetry.space_group_name_H-M   'P 1'
#
loop_
_entity.id
_entity.type
_entity.pdbx_description
1 polymer ?
#
loop_
_entity_poly.entity_id
_entity_poly.type
_entity_poly.pdbx_seq_one_letter_code
_entity_poly.pdbx_strand_id
1 'polypeptide(L)'
;SLCSDFQRISRLPVTGRLDSATLRQMSEPRCGVSDEGSQKNWAQRVKATFTRQRRKARSATQDRKWYKRHLTYQIINWPRHLPLSSVRLVVHAAFQLWSNVSNLVFREASEGPADIRLAFYEGDHNDGTGNAFDGPGGTLAHAFLPRRGEAHFDRAERWTLNGYKGHNLFMVAAHEIGHTLGLEHSPVRHALMSPYYRKLGRSLVPSWDDIVAVQQLYGFVIVFIIYWYLNLENVHKSRTRSLFSPFNLHLDQNETVFVFRGNMYWTVSTDGSVGGPRPLLQRWSHLPTAIEAATFSPLDFKWYFFKGKRMWRYAGDVLDPGFPKKNTDLGLPHHPDCAFYYAPLGHMVIFKGSRYFVLNLRTMIQEHYYPRRLTDWTGVPWGTNGALARPDGRLFFFREKRFWRFDPVKVRV
;
A
#
# COMPACT_ATOMS: atom_id res chain seq x y z
N SER A 1 35.51 -12.01 -10.45
CA SER A 1 35.92 -10.77 -11.17
C SER A 1 34.72 -9.85 -11.29
N LEU A 2 34.95 -8.55 -11.38
CA LEU A 2 33.90 -7.53 -11.55
C LEU A 2 32.92 -7.89 -12.69
N CYS A 3 33.44 -8.40 -13.81
CA CYS A 3 32.63 -8.83 -14.94
C CYS A 3 31.70 -10.00 -14.57
N SER A 4 32.21 -11.01 -13.85
CA SER A 4 31.40 -12.14 -13.38
C SER A 4 30.31 -11.71 -12.41
N ASP A 5 30.60 -10.74 -11.54
CA ASP A 5 29.64 -10.23 -10.57
C ASP A 5 28.55 -9.40 -11.24
N PHE A 6 28.91 -8.55 -12.21
CA PHE A 6 27.95 -7.85 -13.05
C PHE A 6 27.03 -8.81 -13.82
N GLN A 7 27.60 -9.83 -14.47
CA GLN A 7 26.84 -10.84 -15.20
C GLN A 7 25.87 -11.57 -14.29
N ARG A 8 26.29 -11.94 -13.08
CA ARG A 8 25.45 -12.60 -12.09
C ARG A 8 24.28 -11.72 -11.64
N ILE A 9 24.56 -10.43 -11.33
CA ILE A 9 23.54 -9.44 -10.93
C ILE A 9 22.56 -9.20 -12.06
N SER A 10 23.07 -9.07 -13.30
CA SER A 10 22.28 -8.85 -14.51
C SER A 10 21.61 -10.12 -15.05
N ARG A 11 21.83 -11.28 -14.38
CA ARG A 11 21.32 -12.61 -14.80
C ARG A 11 21.73 -13.02 -16.20
N LEU A 12 22.92 -12.64 -16.60
CA LEU A 12 23.56 -13.10 -17.81
C LEU A 12 24.31 -14.43 -17.55
N PRO A 13 24.61 -15.20 -18.58
CA PRO A 13 25.59 -16.30 -18.46
C PRO A 13 26.90 -15.77 -17.86
N VAL A 14 27.41 -16.42 -16.80
CA VAL A 14 28.60 -15.96 -16.09
C VAL A 14 29.83 -16.46 -16.83
N THR A 15 30.26 -15.73 -17.86
CA THR A 15 31.43 -16.06 -18.67
C THR A 15 32.73 -15.47 -18.13
N GLY A 16 32.63 -14.46 -17.25
CA GLY A 16 33.76 -13.69 -16.72
C GLY A 16 34.45 -12.80 -17.77
N ARG A 17 33.88 -12.67 -18.97
CA ARG A 17 34.40 -11.87 -20.08
C ARG A 17 33.38 -10.81 -20.50
N LEU A 18 33.86 -9.70 -21.07
CA LEU A 18 33.02 -8.66 -21.67
C LEU A 18 32.55 -9.14 -23.06
N ASP A 19 31.59 -10.07 -23.06
CA ASP A 19 30.94 -10.50 -24.29
C ASP A 19 29.86 -9.52 -24.76
N SER A 20 29.35 -9.72 -25.98
CA SER A 20 28.36 -8.84 -26.59
C SER A 20 27.04 -8.71 -25.80
N ALA A 21 26.67 -9.74 -25.06
CA ALA A 21 25.49 -9.72 -24.18
C ALA A 21 25.75 -8.85 -22.95
N THR A 22 26.95 -8.95 -22.38
CA THR A 22 27.40 -8.14 -21.24
C THR A 22 27.48 -6.65 -21.63
N LEU A 23 28.10 -6.34 -22.77
CA LEU A 23 28.21 -4.97 -23.27
C LEU A 23 26.83 -4.34 -23.53
N ARG A 24 25.92 -5.07 -24.17
CA ARG A 24 24.53 -4.58 -24.36
C ARG A 24 23.83 -4.30 -23.04
N GLN A 25 24.01 -5.17 -22.05
CA GLN A 25 23.38 -4.96 -20.75
C GLN A 25 23.99 -3.77 -20.00
N MET A 26 25.27 -3.49 -20.17
CA MET A 26 25.96 -2.32 -19.60
C MET A 26 25.49 -1.00 -20.21
N SER A 27 25.05 -1.02 -21.47
CA SER A 27 24.50 0.17 -22.15
C SER A 27 23.01 0.40 -21.93
N GLU A 28 22.31 -0.49 -21.19
CA GLU A 28 20.91 -0.28 -20.85
C GLU A 28 20.74 0.80 -19.76
N PRO A 29 19.77 1.70 -19.92
CA PRO A 29 19.49 2.75 -18.92
C PRO A 29 19.21 2.17 -17.54
N ARG A 30 19.94 2.65 -16.54
CA ARG A 30 19.87 2.09 -15.18
C ARG A 30 19.99 3.15 -14.07
N CYS A 31 19.69 2.74 -12.86
CA CYS A 31 20.01 3.46 -11.64
C CYS A 31 21.51 3.38 -11.32
N GLY A 32 22.09 4.50 -10.86
CA GLY A 32 23.51 4.60 -10.48
C GLY A 32 23.81 4.09 -9.07
N VAL A 33 22.78 3.73 -8.27
CA VAL A 33 23.02 3.17 -6.93
C VAL A 33 23.74 1.83 -7.04
N SER A 34 24.70 1.59 -6.14
CA SER A 34 25.50 0.35 -6.12
C SER A 34 24.64 -0.88 -5.89
N ASP A 35 24.94 -1.95 -6.64
CA ASP A 35 24.32 -3.26 -6.43
C ASP A 35 24.99 -4.09 -5.33
N GLU A 36 26.07 -3.59 -4.73
CA GLU A 36 26.85 -4.32 -3.74
C GLU A 36 25.98 -4.68 -2.51
N GLY A 37 25.99 -5.94 -2.15
CA GLY A 37 25.21 -6.44 -1.03
C GLY A 37 23.70 -6.63 -1.29
N SER A 38 23.13 -6.03 -2.32
CA SER A 38 21.68 -6.05 -2.58
C SER A 38 21.10 -7.47 -2.66
N GLN A 39 21.77 -8.40 -3.31
CA GLN A 39 21.31 -9.80 -3.41
C GLN A 39 21.33 -10.54 -2.07
N LYS A 40 22.38 -10.33 -1.25
CA LYS A 40 22.48 -10.96 0.08
C LYS A 40 21.37 -10.44 1.00
N ASN A 41 21.18 -9.13 1.00
CA ASN A 41 20.15 -8.46 1.79
C ASN A 41 18.74 -8.85 1.34
N TRP A 42 18.52 -8.97 0.03
CA TRP A 42 17.26 -9.47 -0.54
C TRP A 42 16.97 -10.91 -0.08
N ALA A 43 17.94 -11.82 -0.21
CA ALA A 43 17.76 -13.21 0.21
C ALA A 43 17.46 -13.32 1.72
N GLN A 44 18.12 -12.50 2.55
CA GLN A 44 17.82 -12.41 3.98
C GLN A 44 16.41 -11.88 4.25
N ARG A 45 15.96 -10.85 3.52
CA ARG A 45 14.60 -10.32 3.63
C ARG A 45 13.54 -11.37 3.29
N VAL A 46 13.71 -12.07 2.16
CA VAL A 46 12.82 -13.15 1.74
C VAL A 46 12.79 -14.26 2.79
N LYS A 47 13.95 -14.71 3.28
CA LYS A 47 14.03 -15.73 4.34
C LYS A 47 13.33 -15.27 5.63
N ALA A 48 13.51 -14.03 6.05
CA ALA A 48 12.88 -13.48 7.25
C ALA A 48 11.34 -13.36 7.13
N THR A 49 10.83 -13.18 5.90
CA THR A 49 9.37 -13.14 5.65
C THR A 49 8.71 -14.50 5.92
N PHE A 50 9.41 -15.60 5.61
CA PHE A 50 8.88 -16.97 5.75
C PHE A 50 9.28 -17.66 7.06
N THR A 51 10.16 -17.05 7.87
CA THR A 51 10.61 -17.65 9.14
C THR A 51 10.24 -16.76 10.33
N ARG A 52 10.02 -17.38 11.50
CA ARG A 52 9.76 -16.70 12.79
C ARG A 52 10.92 -15.80 13.29
N GLN A 53 12.03 -15.68 12.54
CA GLN A 53 13.23 -14.91 12.93
C GLN A 53 13.14 -13.40 12.69
N ARG A 54 11.94 -12.82 12.72
CA ARG A 54 11.68 -11.37 12.52
C ARG A 54 12.48 -10.44 13.45
N ARG A 55 12.83 -10.88 14.66
CA ARG A 55 13.53 -10.02 15.64
C ARG A 55 14.99 -9.72 15.26
N LYS A 56 15.75 -10.69 14.72
CA LYS A 56 17.15 -10.50 14.29
C LYS A 56 17.29 -9.66 13.01
N ALA A 57 16.38 -9.80 12.06
CA ALA A 57 16.39 -9.01 10.81
C ALA A 57 16.07 -7.52 11.06
N ARG A 58 15.24 -7.19 12.06
CA ARG A 58 14.97 -5.80 12.44
C ARG A 58 16.19 -5.04 12.95
N SER A 59 17.10 -5.69 13.66
CA SER A 59 18.29 -5.04 14.22
C SER A 59 19.27 -4.61 13.11
N ALA A 60 19.46 -5.40 12.07
CA ALA A 60 20.41 -5.12 10.99
C ALA A 60 19.95 -4.01 10.01
N THR A 61 18.63 -3.67 10.00
CA THR A 61 18.06 -2.65 9.11
C THR A 61 17.77 -1.32 9.81
N GLN A 62 18.06 -1.24 11.11
CA GLN A 62 17.65 -0.11 11.94
C GLN A 62 18.37 1.20 11.56
N ASP A 63 19.59 1.14 11.04
CA ASP A 63 20.38 2.31 10.63
C ASP A 63 20.05 2.84 9.23
N ARG A 64 19.26 2.08 8.44
CA ARG A 64 18.96 2.39 7.04
C ARG A 64 17.53 2.86 6.81
N LYS A 65 16.85 3.42 7.83
CA LYS A 65 15.46 3.91 7.69
C LYS A 65 15.26 5.23 8.41
N TRP A 66 14.21 5.93 8.03
CA TRP A 66 13.71 7.09 8.77
C TRP A 66 13.04 6.63 10.08
N TYR A 67 13.27 7.36 11.16
CA TYR A 67 12.64 7.06 12.46
C TYR A 67 11.24 7.65 12.60
N LYS A 68 10.89 8.60 11.72
CA LYS A 68 9.58 9.24 11.69
C LYS A 68 8.76 8.74 10.50
N ARG A 69 7.44 8.82 10.62
CA ARG A 69 6.50 8.37 9.57
C ARG A 69 6.04 9.52 8.67
N HIS A 70 6.10 10.75 9.16
CA HIS A 70 5.78 11.96 8.40
C HIS A 70 7.07 12.52 7.85
N LEU A 71 7.22 12.47 6.54
CA LEU A 71 8.40 12.94 5.82
C LEU A 71 8.04 14.12 4.93
N THR A 72 8.91 15.09 4.88
CA THR A 72 8.80 16.22 3.98
C THR A 72 9.68 16.02 2.76
N TYR A 73 9.25 16.51 1.60
CA TYR A 73 10.07 16.49 0.40
C TYR A 73 10.08 17.85 -0.29
N GLN A 74 11.12 18.12 -1.06
CA GLN A 74 11.28 19.36 -1.84
C GLN A 74 11.87 19.05 -3.20
N ILE A 75 11.38 19.73 -4.23
CA ILE A 75 11.92 19.73 -5.58
C ILE A 75 12.81 20.97 -5.68
N ILE A 76 14.12 20.77 -5.74
CA ILE A 76 15.12 21.85 -5.74
C ILE A 76 15.17 22.55 -7.10
N ASN A 77 15.16 21.76 -8.15
CA ASN A 77 15.11 22.23 -9.53
C ASN A 77 14.46 21.18 -10.45
N TRP A 78 14.27 21.49 -11.73
CA TRP A 78 13.58 20.59 -12.66
C TRP A 78 14.08 20.79 -14.10
N PRO A 79 13.81 19.83 -15.02
CA PRO A 79 14.19 19.98 -16.44
C PRO A 79 13.47 21.16 -17.09
N ARG A 80 14.21 22.02 -17.77
CA ARG A 80 13.66 23.28 -18.36
C ARG A 80 12.53 23.06 -19.37
N HIS A 81 12.51 21.90 -20.02
CA HIS A 81 11.49 21.55 -21.03
C HIS A 81 10.20 21.00 -20.46
N LEU A 82 10.11 20.80 -19.14
CA LEU A 82 8.90 20.37 -18.45
C LEU A 82 8.35 21.47 -17.53
N PRO A 83 7.03 21.75 -17.55
CA PRO A 83 6.42 22.68 -16.60
C PRO A 83 6.57 22.18 -15.16
N LEU A 84 6.92 23.07 -14.22
CA LEU A 84 7.06 22.72 -12.80
C LEU A 84 5.79 22.08 -12.23
N SER A 85 4.59 22.56 -12.61
CA SER A 85 3.31 22.01 -12.20
C SER A 85 3.17 20.53 -12.57
N SER A 86 3.63 20.16 -13.75
CA SER A 86 3.62 18.76 -14.21
C SER A 86 4.65 17.91 -13.48
N VAL A 87 5.84 18.44 -13.24
CA VAL A 87 6.88 17.76 -12.44
C VAL A 87 6.39 17.52 -11.00
N ARG A 88 5.78 18.54 -10.37
CA ARG A 88 5.17 18.39 -9.02
C ARG A 88 4.11 17.30 -8.99
N LEU A 89 3.24 17.26 -9.98
CA LEU A 89 2.20 16.24 -10.06
C LEU A 89 2.79 14.83 -10.14
N VAL A 90 3.82 14.64 -10.97
CA VAL A 90 4.52 13.37 -11.15
C VAL A 90 5.26 12.94 -9.90
N VAL A 91 6.02 13.84 -9.28
CA VAL A 91 6.75 13.56 -8.03
C VAL A 91 5.79 13.25 -6.89
N HIS A 92 4.71 14.03 -6.77
CA HIS A 92 3.65 13.74 -5.79
C HIS A 92 3.05 12.34 -5.99
N ALA A 93 2.75 11.96 -7.24
CA ALA A 93 2.23 10.63 -7.56
C ALA A 93 3.24 9.52 -7.21
N ALA A 94 4.55 9.75 -7.40
CA ALA A 94 5.60 8.81 -7.04
C ALA A 94 5.70 8.62 -5.52
N PHE A 95 5.59 9.67 -4.72
CA PHE A 95 5.47 9.57 -3.25
C PHE A 95 4.20 8.86 -2.82
N GLN A 96 3.06 9.14 -3.48
CA GLN A 96 1.79 8.49 -3.19
C GLN A 96 1.85 6.96 -3.43
N LEU A 97 2.61 6.52 -4.42
CA LEU A 97 2.81 5.10 -4.69
C LEU A 97 3.37 4.37 -3.47
N TRP A 98 4.39 4.93 -2.81
CA TRP A 98 4.98 4.38 -1.59
C TRP A 98 4.10 4.57 -0.35
N SER A 99 3.43 5.72 -0.24
CA SER A 99 2.46 5.97 0.83
C SER A 99 1.29 4.98 0.80
N ASN A 100 0.89 4.52 -0.38
CA ASN A 100 -0.21 3.55 -0.53
C ASN A 100 0.14 2.16 0.01
N VAL A 101 1.42 1.80 0.04
CA VAL A 101 1.88 0.45 0.43
C VAL A 101 2.68 0.44 1.73
N SER A 102 2.83 1.56 2.41
CA SER A 102 3.55 1.69 3.69
C SER A 102 2.84 2.63 4.66
N ASN A 103 3.29 2.66 5.91
CA ASN A 103 2.79 3.60 6.91
C ASN A 103 3.43 5.00 6.82
N LEU A 104 4.06 5.34 5.70
CA LEU A 104 4.67 6.65 5.47
C LEU A 104 3.65 7.65 4.93
N VAL A 105 3.80 8.90 5.36
CA VAL A 105 3.03 10.04 4.89
C VAL A 105 4.00 11.09 4.39
N PHE A 106 3.78 11.61 3.18
CA PHE A 106 4.66 12.59 2.55
C PHE A 106 3.94 13.91 2.36
N ARG A 107 4.66 15.01 2.59
CA ARG A 107 4.19 16.37 2.33
C ARG A 107 5.28 17.16 1.61
N GLU A 108 4.90 17.93 0.61
CA GLU A 108 5.81 18.91 0.00
C GLU A 108 6.09 20.02 1.00
N ALA A 109 7.36 20.35 1.23
CA ALA A 109 7.75 21.46 2.07
C ALA A 109 7.61 22.77 1.25
N SER A 110 6.91 23.75 1.85
CA SER A 110 6.79 25.09 1.26
C SER A 110 8.03 25.94 1.54
N GLU A 111 8.62 25.76 2.73
CA GLU A 111 9.78 26.50 3.22
C GLU A 111 10.63 25.62 4.14
N GLY A 112 11.91 25.98 4.29
CA GLY A 112 12.87 25.30 5.18
C GLY A 112 13.40 23.97 4.65
N PRO A 113 14.21 23.27 5.46
CA PRO A 113 14.85 22.03 5.05
C PRO A 113 13.82 20.88 4.97
N ALA A 114 13.88 20.12 3.87
CA ALA A 114 13.07 18.92 3.70
C ALA A 114 13.91 17.67 3.99
N ASP A 115 13.22 16.58 4.38
CA ASP A 115 13.85 15.27 4.62
C ASP A 115 14.37 14.66 3.32
N ILE A 116 13.61 14.79 2.24
CA ILE A 116 13.95 14.24 0.91
C ILE A 116 14.05 15.39 -0.09
N ARG A 117 15.17 15.45 -0.82
CA ARG A 117 15.42 16.48 -1.80
C ARG A 117 15.64 15.86 -3.18
N LEU A 118 14.91 16.35 -4.17
CA LEU A 118 15.03 15.91 -5.56
C LEU A 118 15.65 17.02 -6.39
N ALA A 119 16.73 16.72 -7.09
CA ALA A 119 17.45 17.71 -7.91
C ALA A 119 17.95 17.12 -9.23
N PHE A 120 18.09 17.96 -10.24
CA PHE A 120 18.57 17.61 -11.57
C PHE A 120 19.94 18.26 -11.80
N TYR A 121 20.97 17.44 -12.05
CA TYR A 121 22.35 17.87 -12.25
C TYR A 121 22.91 17.32 -13.55
N GLU A 122 24.05 17.83 -13.99
CA GLU A 122 24.82 17.36 -15.15
C GLU A 122 26.23 17.02 -14.71
N GLY A 123 26.79 15.95 -15.22
CA GLY A 123 28.18 15.53 -14.97
C GLY A 123 28.53 15.41 -13.50
N ASP A 124 29.71 15.89 -13.12
CA ASP A 124 30.16 15.96 -11.73
C ASP A 124 29.43 17.09 -10.97
N HIS A 125 28.79 16.75 -9.87
CA HIS A 125 28.00 17.68 -9.07
C HIS A 125 28.32 17.58 -7.56
N ASN A 126 29.58 17.21 -7.25
CA ASN A 126 30.17 17.25 -5.91
C ASN A 126 29.47 16.37 -4.85
N ASP A 127 28.93 15.22 -5.25
CA ASP A 127 28.24 14.30 -4.33
C ASP A 127 29.02 12.99 -4.12
N GLY A 128 30.19 12.86 -4.68
CA GLY A 128 31.15 11.78 -4.53
C GLY A 128 31.77 11.31 -5.84
N THR A 129 33.04 10.89 -5.76
CA THR A 129 33.75 10.31 -6.91
C THR A 129 33.06 9.05 -7.38
N GLY A 130 32.58 9.02 -8.61
CA GLY A 130 31.87 7.89 -9.18
C GLY A 130 30.35 8.07 -9.27
N ASN A 131 29.81 9.18 -8.79
CA ASN A 131 28.39 9.54 -8.93
C ASN A 131 28.14 10.52 -10.09
N ALA A 132 29.19 10.97 -10.79
CA ALA A 132 29.06 11.86 -11.93
C ALA A 132 28.16 11.24 -13.01
N PHE A 133 27.26 12.05 -13.56
CA PHE A 133 26.40 11.62 -14.67
C PHE A 133 27.19 11.57 -15.99
N ASP A 134 26.82 10.59 -16.82
CA ASP A 134 27.49 10.28 -18.06
C ASP A 134 26.81 10.87 -19.32
N GLY A 135 25.77 11.69 -19.11
CA GLY A 135 24.99 12.30 -20.19
C GLY A 135 23.89 11.39 -20.72
N PRO A 136 23.34 11.68 -21.91
CA PRO A 136 22.18 10.96 -22.42
C PRO A 136 22.38 9.44 -22.53
N GLY A 137 21.59 8.68 -21.79
CA GLY A 137 21.70 7.22 -21.67
C GLY A 137 22.52 6.81 -20.45
N GLY A 138 22.76 5.51 -20.26
CA GLY A 138 23.55 5.02 -19.12
C GLY A 138 22.87 5.25 -17.77
N THR A 139 23.48 6.07 -16.91
CA THR A 139 22.98 6.36 -15.56
C THR A 139 21.95 7.49 -15.58
N LEU A 140 20.67 7.17 -15.42
CA LEU A 140 19.60 8.18 -15.47
C LEU A 140 19.44 8.97 -14.17
N ALA A 141 19.68 8.32 -13.03
CA ALA A 141 19.52 8.89 -11.71
C ALA A 141 20.23 8.03 -10.66
N HIS A 142 20.43 8.59 -9.47
CA HIS A 142 20.86 7.88 -8.28
C HIS A 142 20.29 8.55 -7.02
N ALA A 143 20.27 7.83 -5.91
CA ALA A 143 19.81 8.36 -4.65
C ALA A 143 20.62 7.86 -3.45
N PHE A 144 20.54 8.60 -2.38
CA PHE A 144 21.20 8.28 -1.12
C PHE A 144 20.20 7.72 -0.12
N LEU A 145 20.64 6.69 0.60
CA LEU A 145 19.84 6.04 1.64
C LEU A 145 19.41 7.04 2.74
N PRO A 146 18.46 6.65 3.58
CA PRO A 146 17.89 7.50 4.63
C PRO A 146 18.90 8.20 5.50
N ARG A 147 18.49 9.37 5.93
CA ARG A 147 19.09 10.50 6.61
C ARG A 147 19.87 11.45 5.70
N ARG A 148 20.44 11.01 4.61
CA ARG A 148 20.87 11.96 3.56
C ARG A 148 19.67 12.36 2.69
N GLY A 149 18.89 11.39 2.19
CA GLY A 149 17.59 11.62 1.56
C GLY A 149 17.64 12.45 0.27
N GLU A 150 18.73 12.41 -0.48
CA GLU A 150 18.88 13.10 -1.76
C GLU A 150 18.63 12.13 -2.91
N ALA A 151 17.94 12.59 -3.94
CA ALA A 151 17.74 11.90 -5.21
C ALA A 151 18.15 12.85 -6.35
N HIS A 152 19.14 12.44 -7.12
CA HIS A 152 19.72 13.20 -8.20
C HIS A 152 19.34 12.56 -9.53
N PHE A 153 18.97 13.39 -10.51
CA PHE A 153 18.53 13.00 -11.84
C PHE A 153 19.43 13.64 -12.87
N ASP A 154 19.85 12.90 -13.89
CA ASP A 154 20.64 13.47 -14.97
C ASP A 154 19.79 14.46 -15.76
N ARG A 155 20.20 15.74 -15.75
CA ARG A 155 19.52 16.82 -16.48
C ARG A 155 19.69 16.69 -17.99
N ALA A 156 20.76 16.06 -18.45
CA ALA A 156 21.05 15.86 -19.88
C ALA A 156 20.08 14.86 -20.50
N GLU A 157 19.36 14.09 -19.68
CA GLU A 157 18.38 13.13 -20.15
C GLU A 157 17.12 13.78 -20.72
N ARG A 158 16.53 13.12 -21.72
CA ARG A 158 15.23 13.51 -22.24
C ARG A 158 14.10 13.01 -21.37
N TRP A 159 13.72 13.78 -20.39
CA TRP A 159 12.62 13.45 -19.49
C TRP A 159 11.26 13.61 -20.17
N THR A 160 10.34 12.67 -19.92
CA THR A 160 8.95 12.67 -20.43
C THR A 160 7.96 12.30 -19.36
N LEU A 161 6.72 12.75 -19.53
CA LEU A 161 5.62 12.43 -18.60
C LEU A 161 4.81 11.21 -19.06
N ASN A 162 4.86 10.91 -20.35
CA ASN A 162 4.10 9.84 -20.99
C ASN A 162 4.93 8.64 -21.47
N GLY A 163 6.26 8.72 -21.38
CA GLY A 163 7.19 7.67 -21.77
C GLY A 163 7.40 7.52 -23.29
N TYR A 164 6.87 8.42 -24.12
CA TYR A 164 7.14 8.44 -25.57
C TYR A 164 8.41 9.23 -25.87
N LYS A 165 9.36 8.61 -26.55
CA LYS A 165 10.63 9.24 -26.95
C LYS A 165 11.40 9.90 -25.80
N GLY A 166 11.78 9.14 -24.79
CA GLY A 166 12.56 9.58 -23.63
C GLY A 166 12.27 8.74 -22.39
N HIS A 167 12.85 9.14 -21.27
CA HIS A 167 12.74 8.44 -19.99
C HIS A 167 11.54 8.97 -19.20
N ASN A 168 10.69 8.06 -18.72
CA ASN A 168 9.51 8.45 -17.96
C ASN A 168 9.91 8.90 -16.56
N LEU A 169 9.70 10.18 -16.26
CA LEU A 169 10.10 10.79 -14.98
C LEU A 169 9.39 10.12 -13.78
N PHE A 170 8.15 9.70 -13.93
CA PHE A 170 7.41 9.04 -12.85
C PHE A 170 8.06 7.71 -12.44
N MET A 171 8.48 6.90 -13.43
CA MET A 171 9.11 5.61 -13.19
C MET A 171 10.44 5.77 -12.44
N VAL A 172 11.28 6.67 -12.93
CA VAL A 172 12.60 6.92 -12.34
C VAL A 172 12.45 7.56 -10.96
N ALA A 173 11.59 8.57 -10.81
CA ALA A 173 11.35 9.21 -9.52
C ALA A 173 10.79 8.22 -8.48
N ALA A 174 9.85 7.35 -8.85
CA ALA A 174 9.32 6.34 -7.94
C ALA A 174 10.40 5.35 -7.48
N HIS A 175 11.32 4.96 -8.36
CA HIS A 175 12.48 4.13 -8.03
C HIS A 175 13.43 4.85 -7.07
N GLU A 176 13.89 6.05 -7.41
CA GLU A 176 14.85 6.80 -6.59
C GLU A 176 14.28 7.16 -5.21
N ILE A 177 13.00 7.50 -5.14
CA ILE A 177 12.30 7.68 -3.85
C ILE A 177 12.40 6.39 -3.02
N GLY A 178 12.26 5.20 -3.63
CA GLY A 178 12.46 3.93 -2.93
C GLY A 178 13.82 3.84 -2.23
N HIS A 179 14.90 4.28 -2.88
CA HIS A 179 16.23 4.36 -2.26
C HIS A 179 16.28 5.36 -1.11
N THR A 180 15.70 6.55 -1.27
CA THR A 180 15.62 7.52 -0.16
C THR A 180 14.83 7.00 1.04
N LEU A 181 14.02 5.96 0.85
CA LEU A 181 13.33 5.24 1.92
C LEU A 181 14.13 4.06 2.48
N GLY A 182 15.33 3.78 1.98
CA GLY A 182 16.19 2.70 2.47
C GLY A 182 16.03 1.37 1.73
N LEU A 183 15.36 1.36 0.59
CA LEU A 183 15.28 0.18 -0.26
C LEU A 183 16.53 0.06 -1.12
N GLU A 184 17.00 -1.15 -1.26
CA GLU A 184 18.10 -1.52 -2.15
C GLU A 184 17.53 -2.09 -3.45
N HIS A 185 18.39 -2.29 -4.44
CA HIS A 185 17.97 -2.93 -5.68
C HIS A 185 17.38 -4.33 -5.44
N SER A 186 16.31 -4.63 -6.17
CA SER A 186 15.68 -5.94 -6.20
C SER A 186 16.23 -6.76 -7.37
N PRO A 187 16.59 -8.04 -7.14
CA PRO A 187 16.94 -8.95 -8.24
C PRO A 187 15.72 -9.38 -9.06
N VAL A 188 14.51 -9.00 -8.64
CA VAL A 188 13.27 -9.34 -9.35
C VAL A 188 13.10 -8.40 -10.55
N ARG A 189 13.21 -8.93 -11.76
CA ARG A 189 13.23 -8.15 -13.00
C ARG A 189 12.03 -7.21 -13.20
N HIS A 190 10.88 -7.54 -12.66
CA HIS A 190 9.67 -6.74 -12.78
C HIS A 190 9.38 -5.88 -11.55
N ALA A 191 10.27 -5.88 -10.57
CA ALA A 191 10.16 -4.98 -9.41
C ALA A 191 10.41 -3.52 -9.84
N LEU A 192 9.79 -2.59 -9.11
CA LEU A 192 10.06 -1.17 -9.25
C LEU A 192 11.52 -0.86 -8.88
N MET A 193 12.03 -1.55 -7.84
CA MET A 193 13.42 -1.43 -7.38
C MET A 193 14.42 -2.27 -8.21
N SER A 194 14.06 -2.76 -9.40
CA SER A 194 15.04 -3.33 -10.32
C SER A 194 16.03 -2.27 -10.81
N PRO A 195 17.37 -2.54 -10.89
CA PRO A 195 18.34 -1.53 -11.28
C PRO A 195 18.17 -1.00 -12.70
N TYR A 196 17.44 -1.72 -13.56
CA TYR A 196 17.18 -1.36 -14.94
C TYR A 196 15.79 -0.79 -15.11
N TYR A 197 15.68 0.41 -15.66
CA TYR A 197 14.40 1.07 -15.87
C TYR A 197 13.60 0.43 -16.99
N ARG A 198 12.30 0.41 -16.81
CA ARG A 198 11.36 -0.15 -17.77
C ARG A 198 10.55 0.96 -18.45
N LYS A 199 10.10 0.71 -19.64
CA LYS A 199 9.05 1.53 -20.26
C LYS A 199 7.77 1.40 -19.48
N LEU A 200 7.06 2.51 -19.30
CA LEU A 200 5.79 2.55 -18.60
C LEU A 200 4.79 1.59 -19.25
N GLY A 201 4.30 0.62 -18.49
CA GLY A 201 3.19 -0.24 -18.90
C GLY A 201 1.82 0.41 -18.64
N ARG A 202 0.72 -0.31 -18.91
CA ARG A 202 -0.64 0.20 -18.71
C ARG A 202 -1.01 0.51 -17.26
N SER A 203 -0.31 -0.05 -16.29
CA SER A 203 -0.45 0.27 -14.87
C SER A 203 0.88 0.09 -14.16
N LEU A 204 1.29 1.10 -13.40
CA LEU A 204 2.42 0.98 -12.48
C LEU A 204 1.88 0.61 -11.10
N VAL A 205 2.20 -0.58 -10.68
CA VAL A 205 1.95 -1.05 -9.32
C VAL A 205 3.29 -1.58 -8.80
N PRO A 206 3.73 -1.23 -7.58
CA PRO A 206 4.89 -1.85 -6.97
C PRO A 206 4.74 -3.36 -6.98
N SER A 207 5.80 -4.07 -7.28
CA SER A 207 5.79 -5.54 -7.23
C SER A 207 5.61 -6.00 -5.78
N TRP A 208 5.25 -7.27 -5.61
CA TRP A 208 5.21 -7.88 -4.29
C TRP A 208 6.54 -7.70 -3.52
N ASP A 209 7.65 -7.80 -4.21
CA ASP A 209 8.98 -7.62 -3.63
C ASP A 209 9.20 -6.21 -3.08
N ASP A 210 8.82 -5.19 -3.85
CA ASP A 210 8.88 -3.78 -3.44
C ASP A 210 8.02 -3.51 -2.20
N ILE A 211 6.80 -4.05 -2.21
CA ILE A 211 5.83 -3.90 -1.12
C ILE A 211 6.37 -4.52 0.17
N VAL A 212 6.85 -5.76 0.10
CA VAL A 212 7.42 -6.45 1.26
C VAL A 212 8.63 -5.69 1.80
N ALA A 213 9.50 -5.20 0.92
CA ALA A 213 10.69 -4.48 1.32
C ALA A 213 10.37 -3.19 2.10
N VAL A 214 9.47 -2.35 1.58
CA VAL A 214 9.09 -1.10 2.26
C VAL A 214 8.32 -1.36 3.55
N GLN A 215 7.50 -2.40 3.58
CA GLN A 215 6.73 -2.77 4.77
C GLN A 215 7.60 -3.35 5.88
N GLN A 216 8.67 -4.04 5.57
CA GLN A 216 9.64 -4.49 6.57
C GLN A 216 10.35 -3.31 7.28
N LEU A 217 10.58 -2.21 6.58
CA LEU A 217 11.19 -1.01 7.15
C LEU A 217 10.20 -0.17 7.96
N TYR A 218 8.98 0.06 7.44
CA TYR A 218 8.07 1.08 7.96
C TYR A 218 6.75 0.52 8.50
N GLY A 219 6.62 -0.80 8.53
CA GLY A 219 5.39 -1.46 8.96
C GLY A 219 4.39 -1.65 7.81
N PHE A 220 3.46 -2.55 8.06
CA PHE A 220 2.52 -3.01 7.06
C PHE A 220 1.34 -2.04 6.94
N VAL A 221 0.92 -1.75 5.71
CA VAL A 221 -0.46 -1.38 5.47
C VAL A 221 -1.26 -2.68 5.56
N ILE A 222 -2.01 -2.83 6.64
CA ILE A 222 -2.75 -4.04 7.02
C ILE A 222 -3.59 -4.62 5.87
N VAL A 223 -4.11 -3.76 5.00
CA VAL A 223 -4.86 -4.11 3.79
C VAL A 223 -4.14 -5.13 2.89
N PHE A 224 -2.80 -5.03 2.76
CA PHE A 224 -2.03 -5.95 1.92
C PHE A 224 -1.79 -7.32 2.55
N ILE A 225 -1.64 -7.40 3.86
CA ILE A 225 -1.51 -8.70 4.55
C ILE A 225 -2.79 -9.51 4.38
N ILE A 226 -3.93 -8.86 4.52
CA ILE A 226 -5.24 -9.48 4.37
C ILE A 226 -5.43 -9.97 2.94
N TYR A 227 -5.11 -9.14 1.95
CA TYR A 227 -5.18 -9.51 0.54
C TYR A 227 -4.29 -10.73 0.22
N TRP A 228 -3.07 -10.77 0.77
CA TRP A 228 -2.12 -11.87 0.54
C TRP A 228 -2.54 -13.16 1.23
N TYR A 229 -2.96 -13.08 2.50
CA TYR A 229 -3.38 -14.26 3.27
C TYR A 229 -4.62 -14.93 2.65
N LEU A 230 -5.58 -14.14 2.19
CA LEU A 230 -6.77 -14.64 1.49
C LEU A 230 -6.46 -15.24 0.11
N ASN A 231 -5.35 -14.85 -0.52
CA ASN A 231 -4.93 -15.43 -1.79
C ASN A 231 -4.03 -16.68 -1.64
N LEU A 232 -3.25 -16.80 -0.56
CA LEU A 232 -2.43 -18.00 -0.32
C LEU A 232 -3.26 -19.24 -0.02
N GLU A 233 -4.37 -19.13 0.72
CA GLU A 233 -5.25 -20.27 0.97
C GLU A 233 -5.91 -20.82 -0.30
N ASN A 234 -6.05 -19.99 -1.35
CA ASN A 234 -6.56 -20.42 -2.64
C ASN A 234 -5.56 -21.22 -3.50
N VAL A 235 -4.26 -21.13 -3.20
CA VAL A 235 -3.20 -21.90 -3.91
C VAL A 235 -3.12 -23.35 -3.40
N HIS A 236 -3.53 -23.62 -2.16
CA HIS A 236 -3.41 -24.93 -1.54
C HIS A 236 -4.68 -25.80 -1.50
N LYS A 237 -5.83 -25.31 -1.97
CA LYS A 237 -7.05 -26.14 -2.04
C LYS A 237 -7.64 -26.20 -3.43
N SER A 238 -7.39 -27.36 -4.02
CA SER A 238 -7.96 -27.88 -5.26
C SER A 238 -9.49 -27.77 -5.38
N ARG A 239 -9.95 -27.47 -6.61
CA ARG A 239 -11.15 -28.03 -7.24
C ARG A 239 -12.49 -28.00 -6.46
N THR A 240 -12.89 -26.90 -5.88
CA THR A 240 -14.32 -26.65 -5.72
C THR A 240 -14.60 -25.20 -6.07
N ARG A 241 -15.53 -24.96 -7.00
CA ARG A 241 -16.16 -23.68 -7.26
C ARG A 241 -16.80 -23.18 -5.98
N SER A 242 -16.02 -22.61 -5.08
CA SER A 242 -16.54 -21.96 -3.88
C SER A 242 -16.78 -20.48 -4.22
N LEU A 243 -18.03 -20.18 -4.36
CA LEU A 243 -18.69 -18.92 -4.19
C LEU A 243 -17.85 -17.94 -3.35
N PHE A 244 -17.55 -16.79 -3.93
CA PHE A 244 -16.89 -15.68 -3.24
C PHE A 244 -17.72 -15.26 -2.02
N SER A 245 -17.39 -15.79 -0.86
CA SER A 245 -17.99 -15.29 0.39
C SER A 245 -17.48 -13.87 0.62
N PRO A 246 -18.36 -12.89 0.83
CA PRO A 246 -17.96 -11.55 1.21
C PRO A 246 -17.12 -11.64 2.49
N PHE A 247 -16.10 -10.81 2.58
CA PHE A 247 -15.30 -10.67 3.79
C PHE A 247 -15.40 -9.24 4.30
N ASN A 248 -15.44 -9.10 5.61
CA ASN A 248 -15.55 -7.82 6.29
C ASN A 248 -14.28 -7.55 7.07
N LEU A 249 -13.82 -6.31 7.04
CA LEU A 249 -12.57 -5.84 7.60
C LEU A 249 -12.81 -4.68 8.53
N HIS A 250 -12.39 -4.79 9.80
CA HIS A 250 -12.57 -3.72 10.76
C HIS A 250 -11.42 -3.63 11.76
N LEU A 251 -11.12 -2.41 12.18
CA LEU A 251 -10.21 -2.09 13.28
C LEU A 251 -10.99 -2.02 14.59
N ASP A 252 -10.47 -2.64 15.63
CA ASP A 252 -10.92 -2.41 16.99
C ASP A 252 -10.17 -1.23 17.65
N GLN A 253 -10.47 -0.97 18.92
CA GLN A 253 -9.85 0.09 19.71
C GLN A 253 -8.33 -0.06 19.88
N ASN A 254 -7.79 -1.26 19.70
CA ASN A 254 -6.35 -1.55 19.81
C ASN A 254 -5.67 -1.55 18.43
N GLU A 255 -6.31 -0.99 17.41
CA GLU A 255 -5.85 -1.00 16.02
C GLU A 255 -5.64 -2.43 15.46
N THR A 256 -6.23 -3.45 16.07
CA THR A 256 -6.25 -4.81 15.54
C THR A 256 -7.30 -4.92 14.45
N VAL A 257 -6.90 -5.38 13.27
CA VAL A 257 -7.85 -5.64 12.19
C VAL A 257 -8.46 -7.01 12.36
N PHE A 258 -9.77 -7.06 12.33
CA PHE A 258 -10.56 -8.27 12.27
C PHE A 258 -10.99 -8.54 10.82
N VAL A 259 -10.77 -9.75 10.37
CA VAL A 259 -11.19 -10.24 9.05
C VAL A 259 -12.23 -11.33 9.26
N PHE A 260 -13.42 -11.15 8.74
CA PHE A 260 -14.52 -12.11 8.88
C PHE A 260 -14.79 -12.78 7.53
N ARG A 261 -14.85 -14.11 7.52
CA ARG A 261 -15.22 -14.91 6.34
C ARG A 261 -15.93 -16.18 6.74
N GLY A 262 -17.14 -16.37 6.24
CA GLY A 262 -17.95 -17.53 6.60
C GLY A 262 -18.29 -17.56 8.09
N ASN A 263 -17.88 -18.61 8.76
CA ASN A 263 -18.03 -18.81 10.21
C ASN A 263 -16.72 -18.59 11.00
N MET A 264 -15.71 -18.04 10.35
CA MET A 264 -14.38 -17.84 10.93
C MET A 264 -13.97 -16.36 10.94
N TYR A 265 -13.07 -16.02 11.86
CA TYR A 265 -12.38 -14.73 11.85
C TYR A 265 -10.88 -14.88 12.06
N TRP A 266 -10.15 -13.90 11.58
CA TRP A 266 -8.71 -13.71 11.79
C TRP A 266 -8.48 -12.35 12.41
N THR A 267 -7.34 -12.20 13.09
CA THR A 267 -6.88 -10.92 13.62
C THR A 267 -5.54 -10.57 13.01
N VAL A 268 -5.34 -9.30 12.69
CA VAL A 268 -4.04 -8.78 12.24
C VAL A 268 -3.66 -7.63 13.15
N SER A 269 -2.60 -7.82 13.91
CA SER A 269 -2.08 -6.83 14.85
C SER A 269 -1.25 -5.75 14.15
N THR A 270 -1.01 -4.63 14.82
CA THR A 270 -0.23 -3.49 14.30
C THR A 270 1.20 -3.83 13.91
N ASP A 271 1.78 -4.88 14.51
CA ASP A 271 3.10 -5.42 14.16
C ASP A 271 3.06 -6.36 12.94
N GLY A 272 1.88 -6.59 12.37
CA GLY A 272 1.65 -7.47 11.23
C GLY A 272 1.55 -8.95 11.59
N SER A 273 1.48 -9.32 12.88
CA SER A 273 1.20 -10.71 13.26
C SER A 273 -0.24 -11.08 12.93
N VAL A 274 -0.42 -12.30 12.41
CA VAL A 274 -1.74 -12.83 12.02
C VAL A 274 -2.12 -13.94 12.99
N GLY A 275 -3.27 -13.80 13.62
CA GLY A 275 -3.89 -14.82 14.48
C GLY A 275 -5.13 -15.41 13.82
N GLY A 276 -5.41 -16.67 14.11
CA GLY A 276 -6.55 -17.40 13.57
C GLY A 276 -6.19 -18.46 12.52
N PRO A 277 -7.15 -19.10 11.84
CA PRO A 277 -8.62 -18.87 11.94
C PRO A 277 -9.21 -19.30 13.28
N ARG A 278 -10.21 -18.56 13.74
CA ARG A 278 -10.99 -18.87 14.94
C ARG A 278 -12.47 -18.86 14.61
N PRO A 279 -13.30 -19.78 15.18
CA PRO A 279 -14.74 -19.73 14.98
C PRO A 279 -15.37 -18.46 15.55
N LEU A 280 -16.31 -17.85 14.81
CA LEU A 280 -17.04 -16.66 15.26
C LEU A 280 -17.73 -16.88 16.61
N LEU A 281 -18.39 -18.02 16.76
CA LEU A 281 -19.14 -18.37 17.96
C LEU A 281 -18.26 -18.56 19.21
N GLN A 282 -16.95 -18.77 19.05
CA GLN A 282 -16.03 -18.85 20.18
C GLN A 282 -15.90 -17.49 20.90
N ARG A 283 -16.04 -16.39 20.18
CA ARG A 283 -15.95 -15.04 20.74
C ARG A 283 -17.31 -14.37 20.88
N TRP A 284 -18.16 -14.48 19.85
CA TRP A 284 -19.48 -13.85 19.84
C TRP A 284 -20.57 -14.93 19.85
N SER A 285 -21.01 -15.29 21.06
CA SER A 285 -22.12 -16.23 21.24
C SER A 285 -23.40 -15.70 20.59
N HIS A 286 -24.24 -16.57 20.04
CA HIS A 286 -25.49 -16.23 19.35
C HIS A 286 -25.34 -15.46 18.02
N LEU A 287 -24.13 -15.23 17.51
CA LEU A 287 -23.93 -14.65 16.20
C LEU A 287 -24.20 -15.70 15.11
N PRO A 288 -25.00 -15.38 14.06
CA PRO A 288 -25.22 -16.34 12.98
C PRO A 288 -23.95 -16.61 12.18
N THR A 289 -23.89 -17.74 11.52
CA THR A 289 -22.82 -18.06 10.57
C THR A 289 -22.93 -17.21 9.31
N ALA A 290 -21.79 -17.02 8.61
CA ALA A 290 -21.71 -16.29 7.35
C ALA A 290 -22.32 -14.88 7.42
N ILE A 291 -21.84 -14.06 8.35
CA ILE A 291 -22.22 -12.63 8.46
C ILE A 291 -21.98 -11.90 7.13
N GLU A 292 -22.85 -10.95 6.81
CA GLU A 292 -22.81 -10.21 5.54
C GLU A 292 -22.06 -8.90 5.66
N ALA A 293 -22.19 -8.22 6.79
CA ALA A 293 -21.41 -7.01 7.11
C ALA A 293 -21.09 -6.99 8.60
N ALA A 294 -19.96 -6.40 8.95
CA ALA A 294 -19.57 -6.12 10.32
C ALA A 294 -18.95 -4.71 10.40
N THR A 295 -18.97 -4.10 11.57
CA THR A 295 -18.18 -2.90 11.85
C THR A 295 -17.99 -2.69 13.34
N PHE A 296 -16.88 -2.09 13.71
CA PHE A 296 -16.64 -1.59 15.06
C PHE A 296 -16.88 -0.07 15.08
N SER A 297 -17.54 0.42 16.09
CA SER A 297 -17.76 1.85 16.28
C SER A 297 -16.87 2.36 17.42
N PRO A 298 -15.97 3.31 17.14
CA PRO A 298 -15.18 3.95 18.18
C PRO A 298 -15.98 4.97 19.01
N LEU A 299 -17.23 5.28 18.62
CA LEU A 299 -18.10 6.18 19.35
C LEU A 299 -18.64 5.56 20.65
N ASP A 300 -19.02 4.30 20.59
CA ASP A 300 -19.59 3.56 21.71
C ASP A 300 -18.81 2.27 22.07
N PHE A 301 -17.68 2.05 21.39
CA PHE A 301 -16.80 0.87 21.56
C PHE A 301 -17.52 -0.47 21.39
N LYS A 302 -18.44 -0.53 20.42
CA LYS A 302 -19.25 -1.72 20.15
C LYS A 302 -19.04 -2.30 18.77
N TRP A 303 -19.23 -3.62 18.70
CA TRP A 303 -19.29 -4.35 17.44
C TRP A 303 -20.72 -4.43 16.93
N TYR A 304 -20.88 -4.22 15.64
CA TYR A 304 -22.14 -4.34 14.92
C TYR A 304 -22.00 -5.38 13.81
N PHE A 305 -22.87 -6.36 13.81
CA PHE A 305 -22.90 -7.44 12.83
C PHE A 305 -24.24 -7.49 12.14
N PHE A 306 -24.22 -7.76 10.85
CA PHE A 306 -25.42 -7.81 10.02
C PHE A 306 -25.55 -9.17 9.34
N LYS A 307 -26.76 -9.73 9.37
CA LYS A 307 -27.13 -10.92 8.62
C LYS A 307 -28.61 -10.92 8.29
N GLY A 308 -28.92 -11.02 6.99
CA GLY A 308 -30.31 -11.07 6.54
C GLY A 308 -31.08 -9.81 6.91
N LYS A 309 -32.10 -10.00 7.73
CA LYS A 309 -33.02 -8.95 8.20
C LYS A 309 -32.69 -8.42 9.59
N ARG A 310 -31.56 -8.80 10.19
CA ARG A 310 -31.23 -8.48 11.58
C ARG A 310 -29.84 -7.91 11.75
N MET A 311 -29.69 -7.12 12.81
CA MET A 311 -28.43 -6.57 13.31
C MET A 311 -28.20 -6.99 14.75
N TRP A 312 -26.99 -7.45 15.04
CA TRP A 312 -26.48 -7.77 16.39
C TRP A 312 -25.52 -6.66 16.83
N ARG A 313 -25.54 -6.36 18.13
CA ARG A 313 -24.60 -5.41 18.74
C ARG A 313 -23.95 -6.04 19.96
N TYR A 314 -22.64 -5.95 20.06
CA TYR A 314 -21.86 -6.51 21.16
C TYR A 314 -20.98 -5.48 21.82
N ALA A 315 -20.94 -5.48 23.15
CA ALA A 315 -19.93 -4.80 23.95
C ALA A 315 -18.80 -5.81 24.23
N GLY A 316 -17.68 -5.68 23.51
CA GLY A 316 -16.63 -6.71 23.48
C GLY A 316 -17.13 -8.01 22.86
N ASP A 317 -17.37 -9.03 23.67
CA ASP A 317 -17.89 -10.36 23.32
C ASP A 317 -19.31 -10.63 23.87
N VAL A 318 -19.87 -9.69 24.65
CA VAL A 318 -21.19 -9.80 25.27
C VAL A 318 -22.25 -9.15 24.36
N LEU A 319 -23.31 -9.91 24.05
CA LEU A 319 -24.47 -9.41 23.30
C LEU A 319 -25.23 -8.36 24.12
N ASP A 320 -25.47 -7.19 23.54
CA ASP A 320 -26.21 -6.11 24.17
C ASP A 320 -27.69 -6.51 24.41
N PRO A 321 -28.29 -6.13 25.54
CA PRO A 321 -29.71 -6.34 25.78
C PRO A 321 -30.59 -5.71 24.70
N GLY A 322 -31.62 -6.43 24.28
CA GLY A 322 -32.54 -6.02 23.22
C GLY A 322 -32.03 -6.23 21.78
N PHE A 323 -30.88 -6.90 21.58
CA PHE A 323 -30.41 -7.36 20.30
C PHE A 323 -30.54 -8.90 20.17
N PRO A 324 -30.72 -9.42 18.94
CA PRO A 324 -30.69 -8.73 17.65
C PRO A 324 -31.98 -7.92 17.37
N LYS A 325 -31.81 -6.74 16.74
CA LYS A 325 -32.92 -5.92 16.23
C LYS A 325 -33.21 -6.22 14.76
N LYS A 326 -34.46 -6.00 14.33
CA LYS A 326 -34.79 -6.04 12.90
C LYS A 326 -34.24 -4.80 12.20
N ASN A 327 -33.64 -4.96 11.02
CA ASN A 327 -33.13 -3.83 10.23
C ASN A 327 -34.24 -2.84 9.88
N THR A 328 -35.46 -3.33 9.60
CA THR A 328 -36.63 -2.50 9.31
C THR A 328 -36.99 -1.54 10.43
N ASP A 329 -36.86 -1.97 11.67
CA ASP A 329 -37.18 -1.14 12.84
C ASP A 329 -36.18 0.01 13.01
N LEU A 330 -35.04 -0.08 12.35
CA LEU A 330 -33.96 0.92 12.34
C LEU A 330 -33.94 1.74 11.03
N GLY A 331 -34.85 1.48 10.08
CA GLY A 331 -34.84 2.06 8.75
C GLY A 331 -33.75 1.53 7.81
N LEU A 332 -33.13 0.40 8.12
CA LEU A 332 -32.00 -0.17 7.40
C LEU A 332 -32.42 -1.22 6.36
N PRO A 333 -31.57 -1.44 5.31
CA PRO A 333 -31.84 -2.44 4.29
C PRO A 333 -31.64 -3.85 4.82
N HIS A 334 -32.32 -4.80 4.19
CA HIS A 334 -32.03 -6.22 4.33
C HIS A 334 -30.75 -6.58 3.57
N HIS A 335 -30.03 -7.59 4.05
CA HIS A 335 -28.82 -8.11 3.40
C HIS A 335 -27.82 -7.01 2.99
N PRO A 336 -27.31 -6.19 3.93
CA PRO A 336 -26.38 -5.14 3.58
C PRO A 336 -25.09 -5.70 2.94
N ASP A 337 -24.57 -4.98 1.95
CA ASP A 337 -23.37 -5.42 1.22
C ASP A 337 -22.09 -5.04 1.98
N CYS A 338 -22.12 -3.91 2.72
CA CYS A 338 -21.01 -3.38 3.48
C CYS A 338 -21.52 -2.46 4.59
N ALA A 339 -20.80 -2.39 5.71
CA ALA A 339 -21.06 -1.43 6.79
C ALA A 339 -19.73 -0.93 7.37
N PHE A 340 -19.64 0.35 7.72
CA PHE A 340 -18.46 0.94 8.35
C PHE A 340 -18.81 2.20 9.13
N TYR A 341 -18.04 2.49 10.17
CA TYR A 341 -18.13 3.75 10.88
C TYR A 341 -17.41 4.86 10.08
N TYR A 342 -18.10 5.97 9.82
CA TYR A 342 -17.55 7.09 9.09
C TYR A 342 -17.37 8.30 10.01
N ALA A 343 -16.14 8.51 10.46
CA ALA A 343 -15.80 9.53 11.46
C ALA A 343 -16.23 10.95 11.10
N PRO A 344 -16.14 11.42 9.82
CA PRO A 344 -16.62 12.76 9.47
C PRO A 344 -18.12 12.99 9.71
N LEU A 345 -18.95 11.93 9.65
CA LEU A 345 -20.38 12.01 9.99
C LEU A 345 -20.67 11.64 11.46
N GLY A 346 -19.74 10.96 12.14
CA GLY A 346 -19.98 10.41 13.47
C GLY A 346 -21.02 9.29 13.50
N HIS A 347 -21.29 8.66 12.35
CA HIS A 347 -22.37 7.69 12.17
C HIS A 347 -21.90 6.45 11.41
N MET A 348 -22.72 5.42 11.43
CA MET A 348 -22.49 4.22 10.64
C MET A 348 -23.08 4.36 9.24
N VAL A 349 -22.27 4.07 8.22
CA VAL A 349 -22.69 4.03 6.82
C VAL A 349 -22.88 2.59 6.39
N ILE A 350 -23.97 2.29 5.72
CA ILE A 350 -24.35 0.96 5.25
C ILE A 350 -24.61 1.03 3.75
N PHE A 351 -23.93 0.20 2.96
CA PHE A 351 -24.12 0.09 1.52
C PHE A 351 -25.09 -1.05 1.20
N LYS A 352 -25.98 -0.79 0.24
CA LYS A 352 -26.84 -1.81 -0.38
C LYS A 352 -27.11 -1.49 -1.85
N GLY A 353 -26.57 -2.31 -2.75
CA GLY A 353 -26.70 -2.10 -4.18
C GLY A 353 -26.17 -0.74 -4.61
N SER A 354 -27.05 0.06 -5.24
CA SER A 354 -26.73 1.42 -5.70
C SER A 354 -26.99 2.53 -4.68
N ARG A 355 -27.31 2.17 -3.43
CA ARG A 355 -27.68 3.12 -2.38
C ARG A 355 -26.85 2.95 -1.11
N TYR A 356 -26.79 4.01 -0.30
CA TYR A 356 -26.24 3.96 1.04
C TYR A 356 -27.19 4.57 2.06
N PHE A 357 -27.10 4.07 3.27
CA PHE A 357 -27.91 4.40 4.44
C PHE A 357 -26.98 4.91 5.53
N VAL A 358 -27.48 5.81 6.37
CA VAL A 358 -26.73 6.32 7.52
C VAL A 358 -27.54 6.05 8.78
N LEU A 359 -26.97 5.26 9.69
CA LEU A 359 -27.55 4.96 10.99
C LEU A 359 -26.93 5.89 12.04
N ASN A 360 -27.77 6.67 12.70
CA ASN A 360 -27.37 7.42 13.88
C ASN A 360 -27.19 6.46 15.06
N LEU A 361 -25.97 6.37 15.57
CA LEU A 361 -25.64 5.41 16.63
C LEU A 361 -26.16 5.82 18.01
N ARG A 362 -26.57 7.07 18.22
CA ARG A 362 -27.15 7.55 19.48
C ARG A 362 -28.63 7.24 19.54
N THR A 363 -29.36 7.52 18.47
CA THR A 363 -30.81 7.28 18.38
C THR A 363 -31.18 5.89 17.93
N MET A 364 -30.23 5.18 17.28
CA MET A 364 -30.42 3.88 16.64
C MET A 364 -31.52 3.90 15.58
N ILE A 365 -31.62 5.00 14.84
CA ILE A 365 -32.57 5.22 13.73
C ILE A 365 -31.80 5.76 12.53
N GLN A 366 -32.24 5.42 11.33
CA GLN A 366 -31.71 5.96 10.08
C GLN A 366 -31.92 7.49 10.03
N GLU A 367 -30.92 8.22 9.55
CA GLU A 367 -31.01 9.66 9.31
C GLU A 367 -32.01 10.02 8.21
N HIS A 368 -32.79 11.11 8.36
CA HIS A 368 -33.94 11.46 7.54
C HIS A 368 -33.62 11.64 6.05
N TYR A 369 -32.40 12.08 5.69
CA TYR A 369 -32.02 12.35 4.31
C TYR A 369 -31.54 11.12 3.53
N TYR A 370 -31.67 9.92 4.11
CA TYR A 370 -31.22 8.66 3.51
C TYR A 370 -32.39 7.71 3.29
N PRO A 371 -32.26 6.75 2.34
CA PRO A 371 -31.06 6.39 1.59
C PRO A 371 -30.76 7.35 0.43
N ARG A 372 -29.45 7.56 0.18
CA ARG A 372 -28.93 8.31 -0.96
C ARG A 372 -28.26 7.40 -1.98
N ARG A 373 -27.91 7.95 -3.17
CA ARG A 373 -27.23 7.18 -4.22
C ARG A 373 -25.76 6.98 -3.91
N LEU A 374 -25.21 5.80 -4.22
CA LEU A 374 -23.80 5.50 -4.02
C LEU A 374 -22.88 6.41 -4.89
N THR A 375 -23.40 7.10 -5.88
CA THR A 375 -22.67 8.08 -6.69
C THR A 375 -22.09 9.24 -5.87
N ASP A 376 -22.60 9.50 -4.68
CA ASP A 376 -22.02 10.48 -3.73
C ASP A 376 -20.62 10.06 -3.25
N TRP A 377 -20.31 8.79 -3.36
CA TRP A 377 -18.99 8.18 -3.09
C TRP A 377 -18.22 7.98 -4.39
N THR A 378 -17.76 9.08 -4.99
CA THR A 378 -17.19 9.09 -6.34
C THR A 378 -16.05 8.09 -6.50
N GLY A 379 -16.18 7.17 -7.47
CA GLY A 379 -15.19 6.15 -7.79
C GLY A 379 -15.29 4.86 -6.96
N VAL A 380 -16.15 4.79 -5.96
CA VAL A 380 -16.41 3.55 -5.22
C VAL A 380 -17.23 2.60 -6.09
N PRO A 381 -16.78 1.37 -6.35
CA PRO A 381 -17.48 0.46 -7.25
C PRO A 381 -18.77 -0.10 -6.63
N TRP A 382 -19.76 -0.33 -7.45
CA TRP A 382 -20.95 -1.07 -7.03
C TRP A 382 -20.58 -2.49 -6.60
N GLY A 383 -21.31 -3.02 -5.61
CA GLY A 383 -21.03 -4.35 -5.06
C GLY A 383 -19.78 -4.39 -4.18
N THR A 384 -19.36 -3.24 -3.66
CA THR A 384 -18.38 -3.18 -2.57
C THR A 384 -18.90 -4.00 -1.40
N ASN A 385 -18.11 -4.99 -0.97
CA ASN A 385 -18.48 -5.96 0.04
C ASN A 385 -17.59 -5.90 1.30
N GLY A 386 -16.80 -4.86 1.45
CA GLY A 386 -16.00 -4.60 2.63
C GLY A 386 -15.50 -3.17 2.67
N ALA A 387 -15.35 -2.61 3.86
CA ALA A 387 -14.71 -1.33 4.09
C ALA A 387 -13.83 -1.37 5.33
N LEU A 388 -12.76 -0.59 5.32
CA LEU A 388 -11.86 -0.41 6.45
C LEU A 388 -11.62 1.07 6.65
N ALA A 389 -12.17 1.61 7.72
CA ALA A 389 -11.87 2.96 8.19
C ALA A 389 -10.69 2.90 9.17
N ARG A 390 -9.66 3.72 8.95
CA ARG A 390 -8.50 3.82 9.83
C ARG A 390 -8.56 5.06 10.72
N PRO A 391 -7.91 5.04 11.89
CA PRO A 391 -7.85 6.20 12.80
C PRO A 391 -7.19 7.43 12.15
N ASP A 392 -6.30 7.22 11.16
CA ASP A 392 -5.64 8.27 10.39
C ASP A 392 -6.57 8.94 9.34
N GLY A 393 -7.86 8.60 9.34
CA GLY A 393 -8.87 9.11 8.42
C GLY A 393 -8.89 8.43 7.05
N ARG A 394 -7.96 7.52 6.76
CA ARG A 394 -7.95 6.77 5.49
C ARG A 394 -9.10 5.77 5.48
N LEU A 395 -9.80 5.69 4.35
CA LEU A 395 -10.90 4.77 4.13
C LEU A 395 -10.61 3.91 2.90
N PHE A 396 -10.77 2.60 3.04
CA PHE A 396 -10.52 1.62 1.99
C PHE A 396 -11.79 0.83 1.74
N PHE A 397 -12.13 0.65 0.46
CA PHE A 397 -13.24 -0.18 0.01
C PHE A 397 -12.71 -1.42 -0.69
N PHE A 398 -13.41 -2.54 -0.53
CA PHE A 398 -13.00 -3.83 -1.08
C PHE A 398 -14.12 -4.41 -1.94
N ARG A 399 -13.70 -4.99 -3.07
CA ARG A 399 -14.58 -5.79 -3.93
C ARG A 399 -13.75 -6.89 -4.58
N GLU A 400 -14.12 -8.14 -4.36
CA GLU A 400 -13.39 -9.30 -4.89
C GLU A 400 -11.90 -9.26 -4.51
N LYS A 401 -11.01 -9.23 -5.51
CA LYS A 401 -9.56 -9.16 -5.35
C LYS A 401 -8.99 -7.74 -5.50
N ARG A 402 -9.81 -6.70 -5.40
CA ARG A 402 -9.40 -5.30 -5.57
C ARG A 402 -9.78 -4.47 -4.37
N PHE A 403 -9.03 -3.41 -4.14
CA PHE A 403 -9.38 -2.40 -3.17
C PHE A 403 -9.22 -1.00 -3.77
N TRP A 404 -9.94 -0.05 -3.19
CA TRP A 404 -9.91 1.36 -3.55
C TRP A 404 -9.65 2.18 -2.29
N ARG A 405 -8.70 3.09 -2.36
CA ARG A 405 -8.48 4.07 -1.32
C ARG A 405 -9.36 5.29 -1.59
N PHE A 406 -10.24 5.61 -0.66
CA PHE A 406 -11.08 6.77 -0.73
C PHE A 406 -10.45 7.95 -0.01
N ASP A 407 -10.44 9.13 -0.65
CA ASP A 407 -10.02 10.39 -0.05
C ASP A 407 -11.25 11.11 0.51
N PRO A 408 -11.42 11.15 1.86
CA PRO A 408 -12.61 11.76 2.46
C PRO A 408 -12.66 13.29 2.31
N VAL A 409 -11.52 13.93 2.03
CA VAL A 409 -11.47 15.39 1.80
C VAL A 409 -11.96 15.74 0.40
N LYS A 410 -11.53 14.96 -0.59
CA LYS A 410 -11.94 15.12 -2.00
C LYS A 410 -13.23 14.41 -2.33
N VAL A 411 -13.75 13.58 -1.42
CA VAL A 411 -14.96 12.74 -1.58
C VAL A 411 -14.89 11.85 -2.83
N ARG A 412 -13.71 11.27 -3.11
CA ARG A 412 -13.45 10.39 -4.26
C ARG A 412 -12.36 9.35 -4.00
N VAL A 413 -12.37 8.28 -4.81
CA VAL A 413 -11.27 7.30 -4.92
C VAL A 413 -10.07 7.91 -5.63
#